data_dfbcf0ac1ddf110cf67cf2c5cd8a720b
#
_entry.id   dfbcf0ac1ddf110cf67cf2c5cd8a720b
#
_cell.length_a   1.000
_cell.length_b   1.000
_cell.length_c   1.000
_cell.angle_alpha   90.00
_cell.angle_beta   90.00
_cell.angle_gamma   90.00
#
_symmetry.space_group_name_H-M   'P 1'
#
loop_
_entity.id
_entity.type
_entity.pdbx_description
1 polymer ?
#
loop_
_entity_poly.entity_id
_entity_poly.type
_entity_poly.pdbx_seq_one_letter_code
_entity_poly.pdbx_strand_id
1 'polypeptide(L)'
;LHVQMTREDNSYLQMLKQRAFINGLDLCGFSTHQGFVSPDVAVRQKNIDHTLHCLELAYKLGIPTMRVNTGRWGTTKNFDTLMENKGIEPRLEGHSDDQGFKWVIDSFEKCLKKAEELGVMMGLENHWGLGRTAEGVLRIVKAIDSPWLQVTADTGNFLEDQYRQFEMLAPQTVYVQAKT
;
A
#
# COMPACT_ATOMS: atom_id res chain seq x y z
N LEU A 1 6.41 -14.58 -7.95
CA LEU A 1 5.42 -14.63 -9.03
C LEU A 1 4.32 -13.60 -8.77
N HIS A 2 3.97 -12.78 -9.77
CA HIS A 2 2.90 -11.81 -9.69
C HIS A 2 1.73 -12.25 -10.58
N VAL A 3 0.51 -12.26 -10.01
CA VAL A 3 -0.71 -12.64 -10.74
C VAL A 3 -1.69 -11.47 -10.69
N GLN A 4 -2.13 -11.01 -11.84
CA GLN A 4 -3.21 -10.04 -11.93
C GLN A 4 -4.56 -10.76 -11.87
N MET A 5 -5.38 -10.43 -10.88
CA MET A 5 -6.73 -10.97 -10.78
C MET A 5 -7.63 -10.35 -11.85
N THR A 6 -8.37 -11.20 -12.56
CA THR A 6 -9.32 -10.80 -13.60
C THR A 6 -10.78 -11.06 -13.21
N ARG A 7 -11.01 -11.79 -12.12
CA ARG A 7 -12.33 -12.18 -11.59
C ARG A 7 -12.26 -12.25 -10.07
N GLU A 8 -13.42 -12.22 -9.41
CA GLU A 8 -13.54 -12.22 -7.94
C GLU A 8 -14.55 -13.24 -7.41
N ASP A 9 -15.15 -14.04 -8.31
CA ASP A 9 -16.07 -15.10 -7.91
C ASP A 9 -15.34 -16.26 -7.19
N ASN A 10 -16.06 -16.94 -6.31
CA ASN A 10 -15.48 -17.98 -5.48
C ASN A 10 -14.78 -19.09 -6.28
N SER A 11 -15.31 -19.49 -7.41
CA SER A 11 -14.70 -20.57 -8.21
C SER A 11 -13.32 -20.17 -8.74
N TYR A 12 -13.18 -18.91 -9.15
CA TYR A 12 -11.90 -18.35 -9.58
C TYR A 12 -10.90 -18.23 -8.43
N LEU A 13 -11.33 -17.72 -7.27
CA LEU A 13 -10.46 -17.58 -6.10
C LEU A 13 -9.95 -18.97 -5.62
N GLN A 14 -10.84 -19.98 -5.55
CA GLN A 14 -10.44 -21.35 -5.19
C GLN A 14 -9.51 -21.96 -6.24
N MET A 15 -9.72 -21.71 -7.52
CA MET A 15 -8.82 -22.13 -8.59
C MET A 15 -7.42 -21.52 -8.43
N LEU A 16 -7.32 -20.22 -8.07
CA LEU A 16 -6.02 -19.57 -7.81
C LEU A 16 -5.30 -20.23 -6.63
N LYS A 17 -6.00 -20.50 -5.53
CA LYS A 17 -5.43 -21.21 -4.35
C LYS A 17 -4.93 -22.58 -4.73
N GLN A 18 -5.74 -23.37 -5.44
CA GLN A 18 -5.35 -24.69 -5.90
C GLN A 18 -4.12 -24.63 -6.80
N ARG A 19 -4.11 -23.72 -7.77
CA ARG A 19 -2.98 -23.57 -8.69
C ARG A 19 -1.68 -23.18 -7.97
N ALA A 20 -1.75 -22.28 -6.99
CA ALA A 20 -0.60 -21.96 -6.17
C ALA A 20 -0.12 -23.20 -5.42
N PHE A 21 -1.00 -23.87 -4.69
CA PHE A 21 -0.67 -25.03 -3.85
C PHE A 21 -0.04 -26.19 -4.62
N ILE A 22 -0.62 -26.60 -5.76
CA ILE A 22 -0.06 -27.72 -6.55
C ILE A 22 1.27 -27.41 -7.21
N ASN A 23 1.65 -26.12 -7.31
CA ASN A 23 2.94 -25.67 -7.80
C ASN A 23 3.94 -25.31 -6.67
N GLY A 24 3.62 -25.65 -5.42
CA GLY A 24 4.48 -25.34 -4.27
C GLY A 24 4.64 -23.85 -3.99
N LEU A 25 3.62 -23.03 -4.29
CA LEU A 25 3.62 -21.58 -4.10
C LEU A 25 2.61 -21.18 -3.03
N ASP A 26 3.01 -20.28 -2.16
CA ASP A 26 2.12 -19.60 -1.22
C ASP A 26 1.59 -18.29 -1.80
N LEU A 27 0.33 -17.99 -1.53
CA LEU A 27 -0.24 -16.67 -1.78
C LEU A 27 0.12 -15.77 -0.58
N CYS A 28 1.24 -15.08 -0.65
CA CYS A 28 1.83 -14.38 0.50
C CYS A 28 1.49 -12.90 0.60
N GLY A 29 0.99 -12.26 -0.47
CA GLY A 29 0.66 -10.84 -0.47
C GLY A 29 -0.41 -10.48 -1.49
N PHE A 30 -1.35 -9.62 -1.09
CA PHE A 30 -2.33 -8.98 -1.96
C PHE A 30 -1.89 -7.53 -2.23
N SER A 31 -1.98 -7.06 -3.46
CA SER A 31 -1.51 -5.72 -3.81
C SER A 31 -2.63 -4.84 -4.34
N THR A 32 -2.78 -3.64 -3.76
CA THR A 32 -3.67 -2.59 -4.24
C THR A 32 -2.86 -1.40 -4.75
N HIS A 33 -3.45 -0.58 -5.62
CA HIS A 33 -2.81 0.64 -6.17
C HIS A 33 -3.55 1.93 -5.80
N GLN A 34 -4.61 1.83 -5.01
CA GLN A 34 -5.40 2.98 -4.57
C GLN A 34 -4.58 3.86 -3.62
N GLY A 35 -4.74 5.17 -3.78
CA GLY A 35 -4.12 6.16 -2.91
C GLY A 35 -5.16 7.12 -2.34
N PHE A 36 -4.78 7.87 -1.30
CA PHE A 36 -5.69 8.69 -0.51
C PHE A 36 -5.31 10.18 -0.51
N VAL A 37 -4.25 10.54 -1.23
CA VAL A 37 -3.81 11.94 -1.38
C VAL A 37 -4.75 12.64 -2.38
N SER A 38 -5.91 13.07 -1.89
CA SER A 38 -6.91 13.79 -2.67
C SER A 38 -7.71 14.71 -1.76
N PRO A 39 -7.98 15.98 -2.13
CA PRO A 39 -8.89 16.87 -1.41
C PRO A 39 -10.35 16.41 -1.55
N ASP A 40 -10.67 15.67 -2.61
CA ASP A 40 -12.02 15.17 -2.86
C ASP A 40 -12.36 14.00 -1.91
N VAL A 41 -13.33 14.24 -1.03
CA VAL A 41 -13.82 13.26 -0.05
C VAL A 41 -14.43 12.04 -0.76
N ALA A 42 -15.11 12.23 -1.89
CA ALA A 42 -15.74 11.13 -2.62
C ALA A 42 -14.70 10.19 -3.24
N VAL A 43 -13.59 10.75 -3.75
CA VAL A 43 -12.46 9.96 -4.24
C VAL A 43 -11.83 9.14 -3.11
N ARG A 44 -11.59 9.75 -1.94
CA ARG A 44 -11.06 9.02 -0.79
C ARG A 44 -12.02 7.92 -0.31
N GLN A 45 -13.32 8.21 -0.22
CA GLN A 45 -14.32 7.22 0.20
C GLN A 45 -14.35 6.02 -0.76
N LYS A 46 -14.39 6.27 -2.07
CA LYS A 46 -14.32 5.20 -3.08
C LYS A 46 -13.08 4.32 -2.89
N ASN A 47 -11.92 4.91 -2.57
CA ASN A 47 -10.69 4.15 -2.37
C ASN A 47 -10.68 3.40 -1.02
N ILE A 48 -11.33 3.94 0.01
CA ILE A 48 -11.59 3.23 1.27
C ILE A 48 -12.47 2.00 1.01
N ASP A 49 -13.61 2.17 0.33
CA ASP A 49 -14.54 1.08 0.02
C ASP A 49 -13.86 -0.03 -0.78
N HIS A 50 -13.04 0.35 -1.76
CA HIS A 50 -12.23 -0.60 -2.52
C HIS A 50 -11.20 -1.32 -1.64
N THR A 51 -10.55 -0.62 -0.71
CA THR A 51 -9.58 -1.22 0.21
C THR A 51 -10.26 -2.23 1.14
N LEU A 52 -11.44 -1.90 1.68
CA LEU A 52 -12.26 -2.81 2.48
C LEU A 52 -12.65 -4.08 1.69
N HIS A 53 -13.06 -3.91 0.45
CA HIS A 53 -13.34 -5.03 -0.45
C HIS A 53 -12.10 -5.90 -0.71
N CYS A 54 -10.95 -5.30 -0.96
CA CYS A 54 -9.70 -6.01 -1.17
C CYS A 54 -9.24 -6.80 0.07
N LEU A 55 -9.49 -6.29 1.28
CA LEU A 55 -9.26 -7.04 2.53
C LEU A 55 -10.09 -8.33 2.57
N GLU A 56 -11.37 -8.28 2.14
CA GLU A 56 -12.22 -9.48 2.05
C GLU A 56 -11.70 -10.48 1.01
N LEU A 57 -11.20 -10.00 -0.13
CA LEU A 57 -10.59 -10.87 -1.15
C LEU A 57 -9.30 -11.52 -0.64
N ALA A 58 -8.45 -10.76 0.05
CA ALA A 58 -7.23 -11.29 0.67
C ALA A 58 -7.57 -12.38 1.70
N TYR A 59 -8.55 -12.15 2.56
CA TYR A 59 -9.06 -13.14 3.51
C TYR A 59 -9.56 -14.41 2.82
N LYS A 60 -10.40 -14.30 1.79
CA LYS A 60 -10.91 -15.46 1.01
C LYS A 60 -9.79 -16.26 0.35
N LEU A 61 -8.73 -15.59 -0.08
CA LEU A 61 -7.54 -16.21 -0.66
C LEU A 61 -6.60 -16.82 0.40
N GLY A 62 -6.81 -16.52 1.70
CA GLY A 62 -5.91 -16.93 2.78
C GLY A 62 -4.60 -16.15 2.80
N ILE A 63 -4.60 -14.94 2.24
CA ILE A 63 -3.42 -14.07 2.17
C ILE A 63 -3.33 -13.24 3.46
N PRO A 64 -2.21 -13.31 4.20
CA PRO A 64 -2.10 -12.66 5.50
C PRO A 64 -1.79 -11.17 5.44
N THR A 65 -1.29 -10.68 4.30
CA THR A 65 -0.86 -9.29 4.15
C THR A 65 -1.43 -8.65 2.89
N MET A 66 -1.83 -7.39 3.01
CA MET A 66 -2.27 -6.58 1.88
C MET A 66 -1.45 -5.30 1.79
N ARG A 67 -0.75 -5.13 0.67
CA ARG A 67 -0.02 -3.91 0.37
C ARG A 67 -0.98 -2.76 0.10
N VAL A 68 -0.76 -1.62 0.75
CA VAL A 68 -1.46 -0.36 0.55
C VAL A 68 -0.48 0.78 0.25
N ASN A 69 -0.96 1.83 -0.41
CA ASN A 69 -0.17 3.00 -0.79
C ASN A 69 -0.78 4.29 -0.25
N THR A 70 0.06 5.31 -0.02
CA THR A 70 -0.44 6.67 0.26
C THR A 70 -1.18 7.25 -0.94
N GLY A 71 -0.76 6.89 -2.13
CA GLY A 71 -1.01 7.67 -3.33
C GLY A 71 -0.09 8.89 -3.41
N ARG A 72 -0.28 9.69 -4.42
CA ARG A 72 0.51 10.88 -4.71
C ARG A 72 -0.39 12.03 -5.17
N TRP A 73 0.15 13.25 -5.25
CA TRP A 73 -0.60 14.42 -5.71
C TRP A 73 -1.12 14.27 -7.14
N GLY A 74 -0.41 13.52 -7.97
CA GLY A 74 -0.80 13.24 -9.36
C GLY A 74 -0.67 14.46 -10.28
N THR A 75 0.11 15.44 -9.89
CA THR A 75 0.39 16.66 -10.67
C THR A 75 1.37 16.38 -11.81
N THR A 76 2.29 15.44 -11.65
CA THR A 76 3.19 14.96 -12.71
C THR A 76 2.56 13.76 -13.39
N LYS A 77 2.11 13.91 -14.64
CA LYS A 77 1.41 12.86 -15.39
C LYS A 77 2.35 11.89 -16.10
N ASN A 78 3.50 12.39 -16.57
CA ASN A 78 4.49 11.58 -17.25
C ASN A 78 5.32 10.80 -16.23
N PHE A 79 5.43 9.48 -16.44
CA PHE A 79 6.15 8.59 -15.53
C PHE A 79 7.67 8.82 -15.59
N ASP A 80 8.24 9.03 -16.77
CA ASP A 80 9.68 9.23 -16.92
C ASP A 80 10.11 10.52 -16.22
N THR A 81 9.34 11.60 -16.40
CA THR A 81 9.57 12.87 -15.67
C THR A 81 9.47 12.70 -14.15
N LEU A 82 8.54 11.86 -13.66
CA LEU A 82 8.45 11.56 -12.24
C LEU A 82 9.69 10.82 -11.75
N MET A 83 10.22 9.88 -12.53
CA MET A 83 11.44 9.13 -12.19
C MET A 83 12.69 9.98 -12.26
N GLU A 84 12.84 10.83 -13.28
CA GLU A 84 13.92 11.81 -13.40
C GLU A 84 13.96 12.74 -12.16
N ASN A 85 12.79 13.10 -11.62
CA ASN A 85 12.64 13.87 -10.39
C ASN A 85 12.62 13.00 -9.12
N LYS A 86 13.11 11.76 -9.17
CA LYS A 86 13.21 10.85 -8.02
C LYS A 86 11.89 10.65 -7.26
N GLY A 87 10.79 10.59 -8.01
CA GLY A 87 9.45 10.44 -7.44
C GLY A 87 8.88 11.69 -6.78
N ILE A 88 9.55 12.83 -6.91
CA ILE A 88 9.08 14.13 -6.39
C ILE A 88 8.15 14.77 -7.41
N GLU A 89 7.02 15.25 -6.95
CA GLU A 89 6.08 16.03 -7.77
C GLU A 89 5.59 17.27 -7.00
N PRO A 90 5.18 18.34 -7.70
CA PRO A 90 4.56 19.49 -7.06
C PRO A 90 3.31 19.08 -6.28
N ARG A 91 3.06 19.77 -5.17
CA ARG A 91 1.78 19.65 -4.46
C ARG A 91 0.65 20.18 -5.32
N LEU A 92 -0.56 19.68 -5.07
CA LEU A 92 -1.76 20.29 -5.62
C LEU A 92 -1.90 21.72 -5.04
N GLU A 93 -2.21 22.68 -5.89
CA GLU A 93 -2.34 24.09 -5.51
C GLU A 93 -3.32 24.28 -4.33
N GLY A 94 -2.96 25.11 -3.38
CA GLY A 94 -3.75 25.36 -2.17
C GLY A 94 -3.67 24.29 -1.09
N HIS A 95 -2.82 23.25 -1.25
CA HIS A 95 -2.70 22.14 -0.30
C HIS A 95 -1.27 21.96 0.22
N SER A 96 -1.17 21.36 1.42
CA SER A 96 0.10 21.03 2.08
C SER A 96 0.29 19.53 2.23
N ASP A 97 1.55 19.09 2.44
CA ASP A 97 1.83 17.68 2.74
C ASP A 97 1.15 17.24 4.05
N ASP A 98 1.04 18.12 5.04
CA ASP A 98 0.34 17.81 6.30
C ASP A 98 -1.13 17.48 6.07
N GLN A 99 -1.81 18.19 5.16
CA GLN A 99 -3.16 17.84 4.74
C GLN A 99 -3.20 16.48 4.04
N GLY A 100 -2.24 16.22 3.14
CA GLY A 100 -2.11 14.94 2.46
C GLY A 100 -1.89 13.78 3.45
N PHE A 101 -0.99 13.94 4.41
CA PHE A 101 -0.76 12.96 5.48
C PHE A 101 -2.03 12.73 6.32
N LYS A 102 -2.73 13.79 6.69
CA LYS A 102 -3.99 13.67 7.43
C LYS A 102 -5.03 12.86 6.64
N TRP A 103 -5.21 13.12 5.35
CA TRP A 103 -6.15 12.36 4.52
C TRP A 103 -5.82 10.88 4.43
N VAL A 104 -4.53 10.54 4.34
CA VAL A 104 -4.07 9.15 4.32
C VAL A 104 -4.34 8.46 5.66
N ILE A 105 -3.96 9.10 6.78
CA ILE A 105 -4.17 8.58 8.13
C ILE A 105 -5.67 8.35 8.39
N ASP A 106 -6.51 9.38 8.19
CA ASP A 106 -7.97 9.30 8.37
C ASP A 106 -8.61 8.18 7.50
N SER A 107 -8.01 7.89 6.33
CA SER A 107 -8.51 6.85 5.42
C SER A 107 -8.11 5.45 5.89
N PHE A 108 -6.86 5.26 6.31
CA PHE A 108 -6.39 3.98 6.83
C PHE A 108 -7.08 3.61 8.14
N GLU A 109 -7.29 4.56 9.06
CA GLU A 109 -8.02 4.32 10.31
C GLU A 109 -9.40 3.70 10.05
N LYS A 110 -10.10 4.10 8.99
CA LYS A 110 -11.40 3.51 8.61
C LYS A 110 -11.30 2.06 8.13
N CYS A 111 -10.12 1.62 7.70
CA CYS A 111 -9.89 0.27 7.22
C CYS A 111 -9.41 -0.69 8.33
N LEU A 112 -8.85 -0.16 9.43
CA LEU A 112 -8.19 -0.95 10.48
C LEU A 112 -9.12 -1.99 11.11
N LYS A 113 -10.34 -1.60 11.46
CA LYS A 113 -11.29 -2.51 12.08
C LYS A 113 -11.56 -3.75 11.20
N LYS A 114 -11.72 -3.54 9.90
CA LYS A 114 -11.92 -4.64 8.95
C LYS A 114 -10.66 -5.50 8.81
N ALA A 115 -9.48 -4.88 8.77
CA ALA A 115 -8.20 -5.59 8.73
C ALA A 115 -8.03 -6.52 9.94
N GLU A 116 -8.31 -6.02 11.15
CA GLU A 116 -8.30 -6.78 12.39
C GLU A 116 -9.34 -7.91 12.40
N GLU A 117 -10.60 -7.63 12.04
CA GLU A 117 -11.68 -8.63 11.98
C GLU A 117 -11.34 -9.80 11.04
N LEU A 118 -10.66 -9.52 9.94
CA LEU A 118 -10.29 -10.53 8.94
C LEU A 118 -8.91 -11.16 9.17
N GLY A 119 -8.11 -10.63 10.11
CA GLY A 119 -6.74 -11.08 10.33
C GLY A 119 -5.82 -10.83 9.12
N VAL A 120 -6.08 -9.76 8.34
CA VAL A 120 -5.28 -9.36 7.19
C VAL A 120 -4.54 -8.06 7.51
N MET A 121 -3.22 -8.14 7.63
CA MET A 121 -2.39 -6.98 7.94
C MET A 121 -2.25 -6.05 6.74
N MET A 122 -2.49 -4.78 6.91
CA MET A 122 -2.18 -3.75 5.91
C MET A 122 -0.70 -3.40 5.97
N GLY A 123 0.00 -3.55 4.86
CA GLY A 123 1.41 -3.20 4.72
C GLY A 123 1.57 -1.93 3.89
N LEU A 124 1.90 -0.80 4.53
CA LEU A 124 2.17 0.45 3.83
C LEU A 124 3.49 0.36 3.09
N GLU A 125 3.44 0.44 1.77
CA GLU A 125 4.62 0.35 0.92
C GLU A 125 5.37 1.69 0.87
N ASN A 126 6.70 1.62 0.93
CA ASN A 126 7.56 2.72 0.52
C ASN A 126 7.41 2.95 -1.00
N HIS A 127 6.53 3.85 -1.37
CA HIS A 127 6.18 4.14 -2.76
C HIS A 127 6.09 5.66 -2.98
N TRP A 128 6.22 6.09 -4.23
CA TRP A 128 6.21 7.51 -4.60
C TRP A 128 4.97 8.24 -4.08
N GLY A 129 5.13 9.52 -3.82
CA GLY A 129 4.18 10.35 -3.09
C GLY A 129 4.62 10.54 -1.64
N LEU A 130 3.70 10.53 -0.68
CA LEU A 130 4.03 10.76 0.73
C LEU A 130 4.83 9.61 1.37
N GLY A 131 4.76 8.40 0.79
CA GLY A 131 5.55 7.23 1.19
C GLY A 131 6.90 7.12 0.48
N ARG A 132 7.37 8.14 -0.23
CA ARG A 132 8.62 8.14 -0.99
C ARG A 132 9.87 8.00 -0.10
N THR A 133 9.78 8.39 1.14
CA THR A 133 10.87 8.27 2.12
C THR A 133 10.44 7.45 3.33
N ALA A 134 11.42 6.87 4.02
CA ALA A 134 11.19 6.14 5.26
C ALA A 134 10.50 7.00 6.32
N GLU A 135 10.88 8.28 6.42
CA GLU A 135 10.25 9.23 7.34
C GLU A 135 8.77 9.41 7.02
N GLY A 136 8.41 9.50 5.73
CA GLY A 136 7.01 9.65 5.30
C GLY A 136 6.17 8.40 5.65
N VAL A 137 6.70 7.21 5.39
CA VAL A 137 6.06 5.94 5.77
C VAL A 137 5.89 5.85 7.28
N LEU A 138 6.98 6.07 8.05
CA LEU A 138 6.98 5.97 9.51
C LEU A 138 6.09 7.03 10.17
N ARG A 139 5.95 8.21 9.56
CA ARG A 139 5.02 9.24 10.05
C ARG A 139 3.59 8.71 10.11
N ILE A 140 3.16 7.96 9.09
CA ILE A 140 1.81 7.40 9.02
C ILE A 140 1.67 6.22 9.99
N VAL A 141 2.59 5.26 9.93
CA VAL A 141 2.54 4.05 10.75
C VAL A 141 2.55 4.40 12.24
N LYS A 142 3.43 5.32 12.66
CA LYS A 142 3.50 5.77 14.06
C LYS A 142 2.32 6.62 14.51
N ALA A 143 1.72 7.41 13.61
CA ALA A 143 0.54 8.20 13.95
C ALA A 143 -0.69 7.33 14.19
N ILE A 144 -0.83 6.23 13.45
CA ILE A 144 -1.92 5.26 13.59
C ILE A 144 -1.65 4.29 14.76
N ASP A 145 -0.41 3.92 14.98
CA ASP A 145 0.05 3.04 16.08
C ASP A 145 -0.80 1.77 16.26
N SER A 146 -1.03 1.07 15.15
CA SER A 146 -1.84 -0.15 15.13
C SER A 146 -1.02 -1.36 14.66
N PRO A 147 -1.15 -2.53 15.29
CA PRO A 147 -0.51 -3.75 14.81
C PRO A 147 -1.05 -4.20 13.43
N TRP A 148 -2.20 -3.67 13.01
CA TRP A 148 -2.82 -3.99 11.72
C TRP A 148 -2.41 -3.06 10.58
N LEU A 149 -1.58 -2.05 10.85
CA LEU A 149 -0.89 -1.25 9.84
C LEU A 149 0.60 -1.25 10.12
N GLN A 150 1.36 -1.90 9.27
CA GLN A 150 2.82 -2.01 9.35
C GLN A 150 3.44 -1.69 7.98
N VAL A 151 4.70 -1.99 7.77
CA VAL A 151 5.44 -1.64 6.55
C VAL A 151 5.55 -2.83 5.59
N THR A 152 5.27 -2.59 4.31
CA THR A 152 5.78 -3.41 3.20
C THR A 152 7.01 -2.71 2.64
N ALA A 153 8.17 -3.33 2.78
CA ALA A 153 9.42 -2.80 2.25
C ALA A 153 9.65 -3.29 0.82
N ASP A 154 9.57 -2.39 -0.16
CA ASP A 154 9.89 -2.67 -1.56
C ASP A 154 11.33 -2.24 -1.87
N THR A 155 12.18 -3.20 -2.27
CA THR A 155 13.61 -2.96 -2.47
C THR A 155 13.95 -2.11 -3.69
N GLY A 156 13.00 -1.90 -4.61
CA GLY A 156 13.20 -1.12 -5.83
C GLY A 156 12.63 0.30 -5.80
N ASN A 157 11.97 0.73 -4.73
CA ASN A 157 11.23 1.98 -4.74
C ASN A 157 11.95 3.18 -4.11
N PHE A 158 12.97 2.96 -3.28
CA PHE A 158 13.83 4.04 -2.82
C PHE A 158 14.81 4.46 -3.92
N LEU A 159 14.80 5.71 -4.30
CA LEU A 159 15.65 6.28 -5.35
C LEU A 159 16.86 7.04 -4.79
N GLU A 160 16.99 7.10 -3.46
CA GLU A 160 18.08 7.75 -2.73
C GLU A 160 18.31 7.03 -1.40
N ASP A 161 19.57 6.96 -0.94
CA ASP A 161 19.99 6.44 0.37
C ASP A 161 19.30 5.13 0.82
N GLN A 162 19.14 4.20 -0.12
CA GLN A 162 18.32 2.99 0.04
C GLN A 162 18.61 2.24 1.33
N TYR A 163 19.87 1.94 1.62
CA TYR A 163 20.25 1.14 2.80
C TYR A 163 19.83 1.81 4.10
N ARG A 164 20.13 3.11 4.26
CA ARG A 164 19.72 3.87 5.44
C ARG A 164 18.20 3.90 5.60
N GLN A 165 17.48 4.08 4.52
CA GLN A 165 16.00 4.09 4.57
C GLN A 165 15.43 2.72 4.95
N PHE A 166 16.03 1.62 4.46
CA PHE A 166 15.64 0.27 4.91
C PHE A 166 15.97 0.00 6.36
N GLU A 167 17.13 0.43 6.86
CA GLU A 167 17.45 0.34 8.29
C GLU A 167 16.39 1.03 9.16
N MET A 168 15.88 2.19 8.71
CA MET A 168 14.83 2.90 9.42
C MET A 168 13.49 2.15 9.40
N LEU A 169 13.14 1.50 8.28
CA LEU A 169 11.87 0.77 8.14
C LEU A 169 11.89 -0.61 8.79
N ALA A 170 13.05 -1.24 8.92
CA ALA A 170 13.20 -2.64 9.32
C ALA A 170 12.40 -3.00 10.60
N PRO A 171 12.40 -2.20 11.67
CA PRO A 171 11.66 -2.53 12.90
C PRO A 171 10.14 -2.62 12.73
N GLN A 172 9.59 -1.99 11.67
CA GLN A 172 8.15 -1.94 11.38
C GLN A 172 7.80 -2.81 10.15
N THR A 173 8.80 -3.46 9.52
CA THR A 173 8.58 -4.21 8.29
C THR A 173 8.05 -5.61 8.59
N VAL A 174 6.89 -5.93 8.02
CA VAL A 174 6.22 -7.23 8.14
C VAL A 174 6.21 -8.01 6.82
N TYR A 175 6.46 -7.33 5.72
CA TYR A 175 6.50 -7.93 4.39
C TYR A 175 7.56 -7.26 3.52
N VAL A 176 8.28 -8.05 2.73
CA VAL A 176 9.31 -7.55 1.80
C VAL A 176 8.94 -7.92 0.38
N GLN A 177 8.89 -6.91 -0.49
CA GLN A 177 8.80 -7.09 -1.93
C GLN A 177 10.19 -6.92 -2.53
N ALA A 178 10.87 -8.03 -2.81
CA ALA A 178 12.21 -8.01 -3.38
C ALA A 178 12.14 -7.80 -4.90
N LYS A 179 12.76 -6.72 -5.36
CA LYS A 179 12.99 -6.41 -6.78
C LYS A 179 14.47 -6.49 -7.09
N THR A 180 14.80 -7.00 -8.27
CA THR A 180 16.17 -7.12 -8.82
C THR A 180 16.31 -6.24 -10.05
#